data_a1361144f689f90e9ff3b98a46110b69
#
_entry.id   a1361144f689f90e9ff3b98a46110b69
#
_cell.length_a   1.000
_cell.length_b   1.000
_cell.length_c   1.000
_cell.angle_alpha   90.00
_cell.angle_beta   90.00
_cell.angle_gamma   90.00
#
_symmetry.space_group_name_H-M   'P 1'
#
loop_
_entity.id
_entity.type
_entity.pdbx_description
1 polymer ?
#
loop_
_entity_poly.entity_id
_entity_poly.type
_entity_poly.pdbx_seq_one_letter_code
_entity_poly.pdbx_strand_id
1 'polypeptide(L)'
;DVLKNIKFDIFFAVIVFLMSASKNQGIYVALVTLVFCVICLKKYRIKILVTMFVPIFIFQFAYTGLFFKAARVSTVGKQEALSVCFQQTARYVKYHGDEVTGEEEAAIKKVLAYKKLAKKYQPALSDPVKGTYKSEATSTDLKNYFNVWLQMGLKHPDEYFQAFFANTYGYYAPLFNSRGGLYLGLSTVRFYRSNRKWAQEMIPESFCDKVDFKEPKILSPIRERMKFLMGISYKIPIINWLYNPGVITWLILIAFF
;
A
#
# COMPACT_ATOMS: atom_id res chain seq x y z
N ASP A 1 29.94 -20.70 6.06
CA ASP A 1 29.69 -19.50 5.22
C ASP A 1 28.33 -19.66 4.53
N VAL A 2 27.31 -19.12 5.17
CA VAL A 2 25.88 -19.28 4.75
C VAL A 2 25.67 -18.83 3.30
N LEU A 3 26.38 -17.79 2.89
CA LEU A 3 26.28 -17.23 1.53
C LEU A 3 26.91 -18.11 0.44
N LYS A 4 27.57 -19.23 0.78
CA LYS A 4 28.07 -20.22 -0.19
C LYS A 4 27.12 -21.41 -0.37
N ASN A 5 26.07 -21.50 0.44
CA ASN A 5 25.17 -22.66 0.45
C ASN A 5 24.02 -22.48 -0.55
N ILE A 6 23.94 -23.37 -1.55
CA ILE A 6 22.86 -23.36 -2.56
C ILE A 6 21.46 -23.53 -1.95
N LYS A 7 21.33 -24.28 -0.86
CA LYS A 7 20.04 -24.45 -0.17
C LYS A 7 19.55 -23.13 0.42
N PHE A 8 20.48 -22.31 0.93
CA PHE A 8 20.19 -20.97 1.42
C PHE A 8 19.72 -20.06 0.27
N ASP A 9 20.36 -20.16 -0.90
CA ASP A 9 19.96 -19.34 -2.07
C ASP A 9 18.55 -19.68 -2.53
N ILE A 10 18.22 -20.96 -2.62
CA ILE A 10 16.88 -21.43 -3.01
C ILE A 10 15.85 -20.96 -1.98
N PHE A 11 16.12 -21.15 -0.69
CA PHE A 11 15.24 -20.70 0.38
C PHE A 11 15.01 -19.18 0.33
N PHE A 12 16.09 -18.42 0.13
CA PHE A 12 16.00 -16.97 0.02
C PHE A 12 15.23 -16.51 -1.23
N ALA A 13 15.45 -17.15 -2.37
CA ALA A 13 14.70 -16.88 -3.61
C ALA A 13 13.20 -17.14 -3.43
N VAL A 14 12.83 -18.22 -2.74
CA VAL A 14 11.43 -18.53 -2.40
C VAL A 14 10.83 -17.44 -1.50
N ILE A 15 11.56 -16.97 -0.49
CA ILE A 15 11.10 -15.87 0.37
C ILE A 15 10.88 -14.60 -0.44
N VAL A 16 11.81 -14.23 -1.32
CA VAL A 16 11.68 -13.05 -2.19
C VAL A 16 10.46 -13.17 -3.10
N PHE A 17 10.22 -14.34 -3.69
CA PHE A 17 9.03 -14.61 -4.49
C PHE A 17 7.75 -14.46 -3.66
N LEU A 18 7.65 -15.12 -2.51
CA LEU A 18 6.49 -15.06 -1.63
C LEU A 18 6.23 -13.64 -1.11
N MET A 19 7.29 -12.88 -0.78
CA MET A 19 7.18 -11.49 -0.37
C MET A 19 6.63 -10.62 -1.51
N SER A 20 7.08 -10.84 -2.74
CA SER A 20 6.57 -10.15 -3.93
C SER A 20 5.11 -10.53 -4.23
N ALA A 21 4.72 -11.77 -3.95
CA ALA A 21 3.37 -12.28 -4.18
C ALA A 21 2.36 -11.90 -3.08
N SER A 22 2.83 -11.65 -1.87
CA SER A 22 1.94 -11.39 -0.72
C SER A 22 1.24 -10.04 -0.79
N LYS A 23 1.89 -9.02 -1.31
CA LYS A 23 1.35 -7.66 -1.45
C LYS A 23 2.09 -6.89 -2.54
N ASN A 24 1.39 -5.98 -3.24
CA ASN A 24 2.00 -5.16 -4.29
C ASN A 24 3.23 -4.37 -3.84
N GLN A 25 3.28 -3.94 -2.57
CA GLN A 25 4.45 -3.27 -2.01
C GLN A 25 5.66 -4.20 -1.79
N GLY A 26 5.45 -5.50 -1.70
CA GLY A 26 6.52 -6.48 -1.49
C GLY A 26 7.59 -6.44 -2.57
N ILE A 27 7.19 -6.19 -3.84
CA ILE A 27 8.15 -6.06 -4.95
C ILE A 27 9.06 -4.83 -4.77
N TYR A 28 8.54 -3.70 -4.30
CA TYR A 28 9.34 -2.49 -4.07
C TYR A 28 10.33 -2.71 -2.92
N VAL A 29 9.90 -3.36 -1.85
CA VAL A 29 10.78 -3.73 -0.74
C VAL A 29 11.88 -4.67 -1.22
N ALA A 30 11.55 -5.68 -2.03
CA ALA A 30 12.51 -6.60 -2.61
C ALA A 30 13.55 -5.87 -3.50
N LEU A 31 13.10 -4.92 -4.33
CA LEU A 31 13.98 -4.14 -5.21
C LEU A 31 14.92 -3.21 -4.42
N VAL A 32 14.40 -2.50 -3.41
CA VAL A 32 15.23 -1.65 -2.54
C VAL A 32 16.25 -2.49 -1.78
N THR A 33 15.83 -3.64 -1.23
CA THR A 33 16.73 -4.59 -0.56
C THR A 33 17.78 -5.13 -1.51
N LEU A 34 17.42 -5.45 -2.76
CA LEU A 34 18.36 -5.88 -3.79
C LEU A 34 19.47 -4.83 -4.03
N VAL A 35 19.07 -3.57 -4.23
CA VAL A 35 20.02 -2.46 -4.44
C VAL A 35 20.96 -2.33 -3.24
N PHE A 36 20.42 -2.33 -2.02
CA PHE A 36 21.20 -2.25 -0.80
C PHE A 36 22.20 -3.43 -0.67
N CYS A 37 21.72 -4.66 -0.86
CA CYS A 37 22.58 -5.85 -0.80
C CYS A 37 23.70 -5.84 -1.86
N VAL A 38 23.41 -5.38 -3.09
CA VAL A 38 24.41 -5.25 -4.17
C VAL A 38 25.49 -4.22 -3.81
N ILE A 39 25.11 -3.13 -3.14
CA ILE A 39 26.05 -2.10 -2.69
C ILE A 39 26.92 -2.63 -1.54
N CYS A 40 26.32 -3.23 -0.52
CA CYS A 40 27.01 -3.65 0.71
C CYS A 40 27.80 -4.94 0.54
N LEU A 41 27.28 -5.93 -0.19
CA LEU A 41 27.86 -7.26 -0.31
C LEU A 41 28.64 -7.43 -1.63
N LYS A 42 29.67 -6.59 -1.82
CA LYS A 42 30.45 -6.48 -3.08
C LYS A 42 30.94 -7.83 -3.63
N LYS A 43 31.38 -8.74 -2.75
CA LYS A 43 31.92 -10.06 -3.10
C LYS A 43 30.86 -10.99 -3.74
N TYR A 44 29.59 -10.81 -3.40
CA TYR A 44 28.50 -11.70 -3.80
C TYR A 44 27.49 -11.06 -4.76
N ARG A 45 27.82 -9.92 -5.35
CA ARG A 45 26.90 -9.09 -6.18
C ARG A 45 26.15 -9.88 -7.23
N ILE A 46 26.86 -10.68 -8.05
CA ILE A 46 26.25 -11.45 -9.14
C ILE A 46 25.31 -12.49 -8.56
N LYS A 47 25.72 -13.17 -7.50
CA LYS A 47 24.90 -14.17 -6.83
C LYS A 47 23.62 -13.56 -6.28
N ILE A 48 23.71 -12.42 -5.59
CA ILE A 48 22.57 -11.68 -5.04
C ILE A 48 21.64 -11.21 -6.16
N LEU A 49 22.20 -10.65 -7.25
CA LEU A 49 21.41 -10.28 -8.41
C LEU A 49 20.59 -11.45 -8.94
N VAL A 50 21.19 -12.61 -9.15
CA VAL A 50 20.47 -13.78 -9.66
C VAL A 50 19.42 -14.25 -8.65
N THR A 51 19.81 -14.42 -7.38
CA THR A 51 18.93 -14.99 -6.34
C THR A 51 17.73 -14.10 -6.01
N MET A 52 17.84 -12.78 -6.15
CA MET A 52 16.74 -11.85 -5.88
C MET A 52 16.01 -11.41 -7.15
N PHE A 53 16.73 -11.08 -8.23
CA PHE A 53 16.13 -10.58 -9.45
C PHE A 53 15.29 -11.64 -10.18
N VAL A 54 15.78 -12.89 -10.24
CA VAL A 54 15.07 -13.97 -10.93
C VAL A 54 13.68 -14.23 -10.33
N PRO A 55 13.50 -14.40 -9.01
CA PRO A 55 12.16 -14.57 -8.45
C PRO A 55 11.26 -13.35 -8.64
N ILE A 56 11.79 -12.13 -8.59
CA ILE A 56 11.03 -10.91 -8.87
C ILE A 56 10.56 -10.90 -10.33
N PHE A 57 11.45 -11.26 -11.26
CA PHE A 57 11.15 -11.34 -12.68
C PHE A 57 10.10 -12.42 -12.98
N ILE A 58 10.25 -13.61 -12.39
CA ILE A 58 9.27 -14.70 -12.52
C ILE A 58 7.91 -14.26 -11.99
N PHE A 59 7.87 -13.60 -10.83
CA PHE A 59 6.64 -13.07 -10.26
C PHE A 59 5.99 -12.06 -11.22
N GLN A 60 6.75 -11.08 -11.68
CA GLN A 60 6.21 -10.00 -12.51
C GLN A 60 5.77 -10.51 -13.89
N PHE A 61 6.56 -11.34 -14.53
CA PHE A 61 6.29 -11.79 -15.90
C PHE A 61 5.34 -12.99 -15.96
N ALA A 62 5.65 -14.08 -15.25
CA ALA A 62 4.86 -15.30 -15.30
C ALA A 62 3.57 -15.19 -14.48
N TYR A 63 3.66 -14.73 -13.23
CA TYR A 63 2.52 -14.70 -12.34
C TYR A 63 1.59 -13.53 -12.67
N THR A 64 2.07 -12.29 -12.68
CA THR A 64 1.19 -11.15 -12.96
C THR A 64 0.94 -10.94 -14.46
N GLY A 65 1.93 -11.20 -15.31
CA GLY A 65 1.82 -10.99 -16.74
C GLY A 65 1.00 -12.06 -17.47
N LEU A 66 1.23 -13.34 -17.16
CA LEU A 66 0.58 -14.46 -17.84
C LEU A 66 -0.60 -15.00 -17.04
N PHE A 67 -0.38 -15.40 -15.78
CA PHE A 67 -1.42 -16.04 -14.97
C PHE A 67 -2.60 -15.10 -14.70
N PHE A 68 -2.39 -13.84 -14.31
CA PHE A 68 -3.48 -12.90 -14.06
C PHE A 68 -4.31 -12.63 -15.30
N LYS A 69 -3.68 -12.53 -16.48
CA LYS A 69 -4.40 -12.41 -17.75
C LYS A 69 -5.24 -13.65 -18.05
N ALA A 70 -4.66 -14.84 -17.89
CA ALA A 70 -5.37 -16.09 -18.11
C ALA A 70 -6.53 -16.28 -17.13
N ALA A 71 -6.34 -15.93 -15.87
CA ALA A 71 -7.33 -16.00 -14.80
C ALA A 71 -8.33 -14.82 -14.80
N ARG A 72 -8.20 -13.85 -15.72
CA ARG A 72 -9.00 -12.62 -15.79
C ARG A 72 -9.02 -11.83 -14.48
N VAL A 73 -7.92 -11.87 -13.74
CA VAL A 73 -7.75 -11.09 -12.50
C VAL A 73 -7.43 -9.65 -12.88
N SER A 74 -8.24 -8.70 -12.38
CA SER A 74 -7.95 -7.28 -12.53
C SER A 74 -6.76 -6.90 -11.64
N THR A 75 -5.77 -6.23 -12.23
CA THR A 75 -4.66 -5.66 -11.45
C THR A 75 -5.12 -4.43 -10.69
N VAL A 76 -4.43 -4.12 -9.59
CA VAL A 76 -4.67 -2.91 -8.80
C VAL A 76 -4.56 -1.67 -9.71
N GLY A 77 -5.53 -0.80 -9.61
CA GLY A 77 -5.62 0.38 -10.46
C GLY A 77 -4.46 1.37 -10.24
N LYS A 78 -4.17 2.19 -11.25
CA LYS A 78 -3.12 3.23 -11.22
C LYS A 78 -3.24 4.17 -10.01
N GLN A 79 -4.45 4.35 -9.46
CA GLN A 79 -4.70 5.19 -8.29
C GLN A 79 -3.94 4.76 -7.04
N GLU A 80 -3.61 3.49 -6.90
CA GLU A 80 -2.81 3.02 -5.75
C GLU A 80 -1.35 3.46 -5.87
N ALA A 81 -0.76 3.33 -7.07
CA ALA A 81 0.60 3.76 -7.34
C ALA A 81 0.77 5.28 -7.23
N LEU A 82 -0.28 6.04 -7.57
CA LEU A 82 -0.29 7.50 -7.61
C LEU A 82 -0.81 8.14 -6.31
N SER A 83 -1.08 7.34 -5.30
CA SER A 83 -1.69 7.74 -4.03
C SER A 83 -0.99 8.94 -3.37
N VAL A 84 0.34 8.95 -3.33
CA VAL A 84 1.13 10.04 -2.74
C VAL A 84 0.93 11.34 -3.51
N CYS A 85 1.05 11.30 -4.84
CA CYS A 85 0.88 12.48 -5.69
C CYS A 85 -0.54 13.05 -5.56
N PHE A 86 -1.54 12.19 -5.47
CA PHE A 86 -2.94 12.62 -5.30
C PHE A 86 -3.18 13.27 -3.94
N GLN A 87 -2.58 12.75 -2.86
CA GLN A 87 -2.65 13.36 -1.54
C GLN A 87 -1.99 14.74 -1.51
N GLN A 88 -0.82 14.87 -2.12
CA GLN A 88 -0.09 16.13 -2.23
C GLN A 88 -0.91 17.17 -3.00
N THR A 89 -1.45 16.80 -4.16
CA THR A 89 -2.35 17.67 -4.93
C THR A 89 -3.58 18.09 -4.13
N ALA A 90 -4.22 17.15 -3.43
CA ALA A 90 -5.43 17.44 -2.66
C ALA A 90 -5.13 18.38 -1.48
N ARG A 91 -3.97 18.25 -0.83
CA ARG A 91 -3.52 19.15 0.21
C ARG A 91 -3.24 20.54 -0.34
N TYR A 92 -2.51 20.64 -1.45
CA TYR A 92 -2.25 21.91 -2.13
C TYR A 92 -3.56 22.62 -2.48
N VAL A 93 -4.49 21.95 -3.15
CA VAL A 93 -5.81 22.52 -3.51
C VAL A 93 -6.60 22.96 -2.27
N LYS A 94 -6.41 22.31 -1.13
CA LYS A 94 -7.10 22.67 0.11
C LYS A 94 -6.58 23.96 0.74
N TYR A 95 -5.26 24.17 0.72
CA TYR A 95 -4.62 25.26 1.45
C TYR A 95 -4.19 26.43 0.55
N HIS A 96 -3.98 26.18 -0.75
CA HIS A 96 -3.55 27.14 -1.78
C HIS A 96 -4.43 27.06 -3.04
N GLY A 97 -5.73 26.82 -2.86
CA GLY A 97 -6.66 26.68 -3.98
C GLY A 97 -6.84 27.94 -4.80
N ASP A 98 -6.61 29.10 -4.20
CA ASP A 98 -6.63 30.44 -4.83
C ASP A 98 -5.41 30.69 -5.71
N GLU A 99 -4.30 29.97 -5.49
CA GLU A 99 -3.09 30.06 -6.30
C GLU A 99 -3.08 29.07 -7.48
N VAL A 100 -4.08 28.19 -7.56
CA VAL A 100 -4.18 27.23 -8.67
C VAL A 100 -4.62 27.95 -9.94
N THR A 101 -3.75 27.94 -10.95
CA THR A 101 -4.05 28.54 -12.25
C THR A 101 -5.10 27.75 -13.02
N GLY A 102 -5.72 28.38 -14.01
CA GLY A 102 -6.72 27.71 -14.86
C GLY A 102 -6.13 26.50 -15.63
N GLU A 103 -4.87 26.55 -16.01
CA GLU A 103 -4.17 25.44 -16.68
C GLU A 103 -3.93 24.27 -15.71
N GLU A 104 -3.48 24.57 -14.50
CA GLU A 104 -3.29 23.58 -13.43
C GLU A 104 -4.61 22.88 -13.09
N GLU A 105 -5.67 23.68 -12.91
CA GLU A 105 -7.01 23.12 -12.66
C GLU A 105 -7.50 22.25 -13.81
N ALA A 106 -7.31 22.67 -15.06
CA ALA A 106 -7.71 21.89 -16.23
C ALA A 106 -6.99 20.54 -16.31
N ALA A 107 -5.66 20.51 -16.05
CA ALA A 107 -4.87 19.28 -16.03
C ALA A 107 -5.31 18.35 -14.88
N ILE A 108 -5.49 18.89 -13.68
CA ILE A 108 -5.98 18.10 -12.52
C ILE A 108 -7.38 17.53 -12.82
N LYS A 109 -8.29 18.32 -13.40
CA LYS A 109 -9.66 17.87 -13.73
C LYS A 109 -9.71 16.69 -14.69
N LYS A 110 -8.71 16.48 -15.53
CA LYS A 110 -8.62 15.32 -16.41
C LYS A 110 -8.36 14.02 -15.63
N VAL A 111 -7.67 14.09 -14.50
CA VAL A 111 -7.21 12.94 -13.73
C VAL A 111 -8.02 12.73 -12.44
N LEU A 112 -8.42 13.82 -11.78
CA LEU A 112 -9.09 13.80 -10.47
C LEU A 112 -10.37 14.64 -10.51
N ALA A 113 -11.33 14.36 -9.63
CA ALA A 113 -12.51 15.21 -9.44
C ALA A 113 -12.15 16.47 -8.63
N TYR A 114 -11.55 17.47 -9.27
CA TYR A 114 -10.97 18.68 -8.67
C TYR A 114 -11.85 19.31 -7.58
N LYS A 115 -13.13 19.59 -7.88
CA LYS A 115 -14.07 20.21 -6.94
C LYS A 115 -14.26 19.45 -5.62
N LYS A 116 -13.89 18.17 -5.59
CA LYS A 116 -14.03 17.30 -4.41
C LYS A 116 -12.73 17.19 -3.60
N LEU A 117 -11.57 17.59 -4.15
CA LEU A 117 -10.26 17.31 -3.58
C LEU A 117 -10.09 17.94 -2.19
N ALA A 118 -10.32 19.24 -2.06
CA ALA A 118 -10.17 19.95 -0.78
C ALA A 118 -11.02 19.32 0.34
N LYS A 119 -12.28 18.94 0.01
CA LYS A 119 -13.22 18.32 0.95
C LYS A 119 -12.82 16.87 1.29
N LYS A 120 -12.25 16.14 0.30
CA LYS A 120 -11.88 14.73 0.45
C LYS A 120 -10.51 14.54 1.10
N TYR A 121 -9.69 15.58 1.16
CA TYR A 121 -8.37 15.49 1.77
C TYR A 121 -8.46 15.17 3.26
N GLN A 122 -7.86 14.05 3.63
CA GLN A 122 -7.65 13.61 5.02
C GLN A 122 -6.17 13.29 5.21
N PRO A 123 -5.48 13.92 6.17
CA PRO A 123 -4.01 13.77 6.31
C PRO A 123 -3.56 12.31 6.45
N ALA A 124 -4.24 11.51 7.26
CA ALA A 124 -3.85 10.13 7.56
C ALA A 124 -4.44 9.08 6.59
N LEU A 125 -5.30 9.46 5.65
CA LEU A 125 -6.04 8.51 4.82
C LEU A 125 -6.12 8.98 3.37
N SER A 126 -5.51 8.24 2.45
CA SER A 126 -5.50 8.56 1.02
C SER A 126 -6.71 8.06 0.23
N ASP A 127 -7.45 7.08 0.75
CA ASP A 127 -8.56 6.45 0.04
C ASP A 127 -9.65 7.41 -0.45
N PRO A 128 -10.10 8.42 0.34
CA PRO A 128 -11.11 9.36 -0.12
C PRO A 128 -10.64 10.20 -1.32
N VAL A 129 -9.35 10.52 -1.39
CA VAL A 129 -8.76 11.25 -2.52
C VAL A 129 -8.55 10.33 -3.71
N LYS A 130 -8.01 9.12 -3.51
CA LYS A 130 -7.87 8.08 -4.56
C LYS A 130 -9.21 7.76 -5.23
N GLY A 131 -10.29 7.73 -4.45
CA GLY A 131 -11.64 7.54 -4.96
C GLY A 131 -12.16 8.66 -5.87
N THR A 132 -11.39 9.75 -6.08
CA THR A 132 -11.67 10.80 -7.06
C THR A 132 -11.00 10.57 -8.41
N TYR A 133 -10.14 9.55 -8.52
CA TYR A 133 -9.43 9.22 -9.74
C TYR A 133 -10.40 8.82 -10.86
N LYS A 134 -10.11 9.30 -12.05
CA LYS A 134 -10.86 9.01 -13.26
C LYS A 134 -10.16 7.92 -14.05
N SER A 135 -10.79 6.75 -14.15
CA SER A 135 -10.22 5.58 -14.83
C SER A 135 -10.01 5.79 -16.33
N GLU A 136 -10.75 6.72 -16.92
CA GLU A 136 -10.66 7.14 -18.32
C GLU A 136 -9.46 8.04 -18.63
N ALA A 137 -8.71 8.49 -17.62
CA ALA A 137 -7.54 9.34 -17.82
C ALA A 137 -6.48 8.67 -18.70
N THR A 138 -6.13 9.33 -19.79
CA THR A 138 -5.15 8.86 -20.77
C THR A 138 -3.72 9.02 -20.25
N SER A 139 -2.76 8.39 -20.94
CA SER A 139 -1.34 8.59 -20.61
C SER A 139 -0.90 10.04 -20.82
N THR A 140 -1.48 10.76 -21.79
CA THR A 140 -1.22 12.18 -22.01
C THR A 140 -1.78 13.02 -20.87
N ASP A 141 -3.00 12.73 -20.38
CA ASP A 141 -3.58 13.43 -19.24
C ASP A 141 -2.73 13.24 -17.98
N LEU A 142 -2.21 12.03 -17.74
CA LEU A 142 -1.31 11.76 -16.64
C LEU A 142 0.02 12.52 -16.77
N LYS A 143 0.60 12.59 -17.98
CA LYS A 143 1.82 13.37 -18.21
C LYS A 143 1.61 14.84 -17.90
N ASN A 144 0.52 15.43 -18.38
CA ASN A 144 0.18 16.83 -18.11
C ASN A 144 -0.07 17.06 -16.61
N TYR A 145 -0.78 16.14 -15.95
CA TYR A 145 -0.98 16.16 -14.52
C TYR A 145 0.34 16.13 -13.75
N PHE A 146 1.30 15.29 -14.13
CA PHE A 146 2.60 15.22 -13.45
C PHE A 146 3.42 16.49 -13.63
N ASN A 147 3.35 17.13 -14.78
CA ASN A 147 4.02 18.44 -15.01
C ASN A 147 3.44 19.49 -14.05
N VAL A 148 2.14 19.58 -13.96
CA VAL A 148 1.44 20.48 -13.03
C VAL A 148 1.73 20.14 -11.58
N TRP A 149 1.67 18.85 -11.22
CA TRP A 149 2.01 18.35 -9.89
C TRP A 149 3.42 18.81 -9.47
N LEU A 150 4.40 18.69 -10.37
CA LEU A 150 5.77 19.14 -10.09
C LEU A 150 5.85 20.66 -9.91
N GLN A 151 5.19 21.45 -10.78
CA GLN A 151 5.15 22.90 -10.67
C GLN A 151 4.54 23.38 -9.35
N MET A 152 3.40 22.81 -8.96
CA MET A 152 2.75 23.08 -7.67
C MET A 152 3.66 22.71 -6.48
N GLY A 153 4.36 21.58 -6.57
CA GLY A 153 5.29 21.13 -5.53
C GLY A 153 6.53 22.03 -5.42
N LEU A 154 6.96 22.68 -6.51
CA LEU A 154 8.04 23.67 -6.49
C LEU A 154 7.58 25.02 -5.92
N LYS A 155 6.30 25.38 -6.06
CA LYS A 155 5.73 26.59 -5.42
C LYS A 155 5.64 26.41 -3.90
N HIS A 156 5.12 25.27 -3.44
CA HIS A 156 4.88 24.96 -2.03
C HIS A 156 5.40 23.57 -1.66
N PRO A 157 6.72 23.37 -1.58
CA PRO A 157 7.32 22.08 -1.26
C PRO A 157 6.95 21.58 0.16
N ASP A 158 6.74 22.51 1.09
CA ASP A 158 6.33 22.22 2.46
C ASP A 158 4.99 21.48 2.51
N GLU A 159 4.01 21.85 1.67
CA GLU A 159 2.72 21.18 1.58
C GLU A 159 2.87 19.73 1.10
N TYR A 160 3.80 19.49 0.18
CA TYR A 160 4.09 18.15 -0.33
C TYR A 160 4.75 17.27 0.74
N PHE A 161 5.72 17.83 1.47
CA PHE A 161 6.33 17.11 2.60
C PHE A 161 5.32 16.84 3.71
N GLN A 162 4.51 17.84 4.08
CA GLN A 162 3.49 17.67 5.12
C GLN A 162 2.44 16.63 4.72
N ALA A 163 1.99 16.60 3.44
CA ALA A 163 1.07 15.57 2.96
C ALA A 163 1.68 14.17 3.09
N PHE A 164 2.95 14.00 2.73
CA PHE A 164 3.66 12.74 2.84
C PHE A 164 3.84 12.32 4.31
N PHE A 165 4.36 13.20 5.14
CA PHE A 165 4.61 12.89 6.55
C PHE A 165 3.32 12.63 7.33
N ALA A 166 2.26 13.39 7.07
CA ALA A 166 0.97 13.16 7.72
C ALA A 166 0.36 11.81 7.32
N ASN A 167 0.54 11.38 6.07
CA ASN A 167 0.01 10.10 5.60
C ASN A 167 0.84 8.91 6.10
N THR A 168 2.14 9.09 6.33
CA THR A 168 3.06 8.03 6.76
C THR A 168 3.37 8.06 8.25
N TYR A 169 2.80 9.01 9.01
CA TYR A 169 3.09 9.26 10.42
C TYR A 169 3.10 8.00 11.30
N GLY A 170 2.15 7.11 11.10
CA GLY A 170 2.04 5.86 11.87
C GLY A 170 3.22 4.89 11.73
N TYR A 171 4.06 5.07 10.69
CA TYR A 171 5.22 4.19 10.46
C TYR A 171 6.48 4.62 11.21
N TYR A 172 6.54 5.85 11.73
CA TYR A 172 7.74 6.34 12.43
C TYR A 172 7.45 7.00 13.78
N ALA A 173 6.19 7.19 14.15
CA ALA A 173 5.82 7.75 15.45
C ALA A 173 5.61 6.62 16.49
N PRO A 174 6.57 6.37 17.40
CA PRO A 174 6.52 5.23 18.31
C PRO A 174 5.46 5.38 19.42
N LEU A 175 5.05 6.60 19.72
CA LEU A 175 4.07 6.90 20.78
C LEU A 175 2.70 7.28 20.21
N PHE A 176 2.50 7.11 18.93
CA PHE A 176 1.23 7.40 18.28
C PHE A 176 0.18 6.39 18.74
N ASN A 177 -0.58 6.79 19.75
CA ASN A 177 -1.77 6.07 20.14
C ASN A 177 -2.89 6.43 19.17
N SER A 178 -2.84 5.87 17.96
CA SER A 178 -3.97 5.96 17.06
C SER A 178 -5.11 5.19 17.72
N ARG A 179 -6.18 5.88 18.12
CA ARG A 179 -7.47 5.22 18.40
C ARG A 179 -8.02 4.49 17.18
N GLY A 180 -7.36 4.63 16.02
CA GLY A 180 -7.42 3.82 14.83
C GLY A 180 -6.16 3.00 14.67
N GLY A 181 -5.52 2.62 15.77
CA GLY A 181 -4.27 1.90 15.85
C GLY A 181 -4.17 0.83 14.82
N LEU A 182 -3.01 0.35 14.62
CA LEU A 182 -2.75 -0.72 13.70
C LEU A 182 -4.06 -1.48 13.42
N TYR A 183 -4.68 -1.16 12.30
CA TYR A 183 -5.70 -1.99 11.73
C TYR A 183 -5.00 -3.29 11.26
N LEU A 184 -4.32 -3.94 12.15
CA LEU A 184 -4.36 -5.38 12.17
C LEU A 184 -5.82 -5.66 12.50
N GLY A 185 -6.61 -5.43 11.45
CA GLY A 185 -8.04 -5.36 11.59
C GLY A 185 -8.63 -6.64 12.08
N LEU A 186 -8.59 -6.79 13.37
CA LEU A 186 -9.61 -7.63 14.03
C LEU A 186 -10.99 -7.03 13.88
N SER A 187 -11.08 -5.70 13.66
CA SER A 187 -12.32 -5.10 13.20
C SER A 187 -12.69 -5.55 11.78
N THR A 188 -11.73 -5.95 10.95
CA THR A 188 -11.98 -6.52 9.62
C THR A 188 -12.26 -8.02 9.64
N VAL A 189 -12.10 -8.71 10.76
CA VAL A 189 -12.73 -10.01 10.97
C VAL A 189 -14.25 -9.86 11.24
N ARG A 190 -14.84 -8.77 10.80
CA ARG A 190 -16.28 -8.68 10.53
C ARG A 190 -16.58 -9.44 9.25
N PHE A 191 -16.54 -10.76 9.35
CA PHE A 191 -17.02 -11.60 8.28
C PHE A 191 -18.50 -11.27 8.00
N TYR A 192 -18.81 -10.97 6.76
CA TYR A 192 -20.07 -11.13 6.05
C TYR A 192 -21.12 -10.03 6.10
N ARG A 193 -21.55 -9.45 7.20
CA ARG A 193 -22.65 -8.47 7.12
C ARG A 193 -22.26 -7.13 6.48
N SER A 194 -21.05 -6.66 6.73
CA SER A 194 -20.55 -5.45 6.09
C SER A 194 -20.00 -5.73 4.68
N ASN A 195 -19.46 -6.93 4.46
CA ASN A 195 -18.90 -7.33 3.18
C ASN A 195 -19.98 -7.65 2.13
N ARG A 196 -21.18 -8.05 2.54
CA ARG A 196 -22.28 -8.29 1.60
C ARG A 196 -22.66 -7.00 0.86
N LYS A 197 -22.76 -5.88 1.59
CA LYS A 197 -23.05 -4.58 0.97
C LYS A 197 -21.94 -4.14 0.03
N TRP A 198 -20.69 -4.28 0.44
CA TRP A 198 -19.53 -4.00 -0.40
C TRP A 198 -19.43 -4.95 -1.61
N ALA A 199 -19.69 -6.24 -1.41
CA ALA A 199 -19.70 -7.22 -2.50
C ALA A 199 -20.81 -6.94 -3.51
N GLN A 200 -22.00 -6.50 -3.06
CA GLN A 200 -23.10 -6.09 -3.93
C GLN A 200 -22.77 -4.83 -4.74
N GLU A 201 -21.93 -3.92 -4.22
CA GLU A 201 -21.46 -2.75 -4.95
C GLU A 201 -20.38 -3.06 -5.99
N MET A 202 -19.63 -4.16 -5.80
CA MET A 202 -18.47 -4.51 -6.63
C MET A 202 -18.69 -5.68 -7.58
N ILE A 203 -19.71 -6.51 -7.32
CA ILE A 203 -20.00 -7.74 -8.07
C ILE A 203 -21.39 -7.64 -8.68
N PRO A 204 -21.60 -8.07 -9.93
CA PRO A 204 -22.93 -8.07 -10.55
C PRO A 204 -23.96 -8.81 -9.69
N GLU A 205 -25.15 -8.23 -9.57
CA GLU A 205 -26.25 -8.73 -8.74
C GLU A 205 -26.57 -10.21 -9.04
N SER A 206 -26.52 -10.59 -10.31
CA SER A 206 -26.71 -11.98 -10.78
C SER A 206 -25.71 -12.98 -10.22
N PHE A 207 -24.57 -12.54 -9.71
CA PHE A 207 -23.58 -13.39 -9.07
C PHE A 207 -23.74 -13.41 -7.54
N CYS A 208 -24.15 -12.29 -6.95
CA CYS A 208 -24.40 -12.19 -5.51
C CYS A 208 -25.51 -13.12 -5.04
N ASP A 209 -26.52 -13.36 -5.87
CA ASP A 209 -27.64 -14.26 -5.57
C ASP A 209 -27.25 -15.75 -5.60
N LYS A 210 -26.16 -16.07 -6.30
CA LYS A 210 -25.65 -17.45 -6.44
C LYS A 210 -24.62 -17.84 -5.35
N VAL A 211 -24.10 -16.84 -4.63
CA VAL A 211 -23.06 -17.06 -3.60
C VAL A 211 -23.65 -16.86 -2.22
N ASP A 212 -23.73 -17.94 -1.45
CA ASP A 212 -24.11 -17.87 -0.04
C ASP A 212 -22.90 -17.41 0.79
N PHE A 213 -22.87 -16.11 1.07
CA PHE A 213 -21.83 -15.50 1.90
C PHE A 213 -22.01 -15.85 3.40
N LYS A 214 -22.17 -17.11 3.74
CA LYS A 214 -22.19 -17.55 5.14
C LYS A 214 -20.80 -17.92 5.61
N GLU A 215 -20.50 -17.51 6.83
CA GLU A 215 -19.26 -17.95 7.47
C GLU A 215 -19.28 -19.48 7.66
N PRO A 216 -18.22 -20.18 7.23
CA PRO A 216 -18.10 -21.59 7.53
C PRO A 216 -18.18 -21.83 9.03
N LYS A 217 -19.07 -22.72 9.48
CA LYS A 217 -19.30 -23.02 10.90
C LYS A 217 -18.02 -23.38 11.66
N ILE A 218 -17.04 -23.99 10.98
CA ILE A 218 -15.75 -24.37 11.57
C ILE A 218 -14.86 -23.14 11.88
N LEU A 219 -15.03 -22.03 11.19
CA LEU A 219 -14.20 -20.83 11.39
C LEU A 219 -14.70 -19.94 12.53
N SER A 220 -16.00 -20.01 12.85
CA SER A 220 -16.60 -19.17 13.90
C SER A 220 -15.92 -19.31 15.26
N PRO A 221 -15.73 -20.55 15.82
CA PRO A 221 -15.09 -20.70 17.12
C PRO A 221 -13.59 -20.30 17.09
N ILE A 222 -12.90 -20.53 15.98
CA ILE A 222 -11.50 -20.11 15.81
C ILE A 222 -11.41 -18.60 15.83
N ARG A 223 -12.28 -17.91 15.10
CA ARG A 223 -12.34 -16.45 15.07
C ARG A 223 -12.62 -15.87 16.45
N GLU A 224 -13.58 -16.39 17.19
CA GLU A 224 -13.92 -15.86 18.51
C GLU A 224 -12.76 -16.05 19.51
N ARG A 225 -12.07 -17.20 19.46
CA ARG A 225 -10.84 -17.40 20.25
C ARG A 225 -9.73 -16.44 19.85
N MET A 226 -9.52 -16.20 18.55
CA MET A 226 -8.53 -15.23 18.08
C MET A 226 -8.88 -13.81 18.53
N LYS A 227 -10.14 -13.38 18.44
CA LYS A 227 -10.58 -12.07 18.94
C LYS A 227 -10.31 -11.92 20.45
N PHE A 228 -10.61 -12.96 21.22
CA PHE A 228 -10.36 -12.97 22.67
C PHE A 228 -8.86 -12.84 22.98
N LEU A 229 -8.01 -13.67 22.36
CA LEU A 229 -6.55 -13.64 22.54
C LEU A 229 -5.95 -12.29 22.16
N MET A 230 -6.38 -11.73 21.04
CA MET A 230 -5.91 -10.43 20.61
C MET A 230 -6.46 -9.30 21.50
N GLY A 231 -7.70 -9.41 21.99
CA GLY A 231 -8.25 -8.46 22.97
C GLY A 231 -7.44 -8.43 24.28
N ILE A 232 -6.91 -9.57 24.72
CA ILE A 232 -5.98 -9.65 25.86
C ILE A 232 -4.62 -9.06 25.48
N SER A 233 -4.08 -9.42 24.32
CA SER A 233 -2.76 -8.97 23.88
C SER A 233 -2.65 -7.44 23.78
N TYR A 234 -3.72 -6.76 23.37
CA TYR A 234 -3.77 -5.29 23.38
C TYR A 234 -3.69 -4.65 24.76
N LYS A 235 -4.07 -5.37 25.82
CA LYS A 235 -4.02 -4.88 27.20
C LYS A 235 -2.63 -5.04 27.83
N ILE A 236 -1.76 -5.85 27.23
CA ILE A 236 -0.40 -6.06 27.72
C ILE A 236 0.51 -5.02 27.05
N PRO A 237 1.12 -4.05 27.80
CA PRO A 237 1.84 -2.92 27.22
C PRO A 237 2.94 -3.32 26.24
N ILE A 238 3.77 -4.31 26.59
CA ILE A 238 4.87 -4.79 25.74
C ILE A 238 4.35 -5.39 24.43
N ILE A 239 3.29 -6.18 24.48
CA ILE A 239 2.69 -6.78 23.29
C ILE A 239 2.01 -5.70 22.44
N ASN A 240 1.36 -4.73 23.09
CA ASN A 240 0.75 -3.61 22.37
C ASN A 240 1.78 -2.77 21.60
N TRP A 241 2.99 -2.61 22.14
CA TRP A 241 4.08 -1.94 21.43
C TRP A 241 4.48 -2.67 20.14
N LEU A 242 4.48 -4.01 20.16
CA LEU A 242 4.78 -4.83 18.96
C LEU A 242 3.72 -4.67 17.86
N TYR A 243 2.53 -4.18 18.19
CA TYR A 243 1.52 -3.84 17.20
C TYR A 243 1.68 -2.42 16.61
N ASN A 244 2.60 -1.62 17.12
CA ASN A 244 2.84 -0.27 16.63
C ASN A 244 3.95 -0.29 15.58
N PRO A 245 3.66 0.02 14.27
CA PRO A 245 4.65 0.02 13.21
C PRO A 245 5.80 0.99 13.48
N GLY A 246 5.52 2.13 14.12
CA GLY A 246 6.55 3.09 14.51
C GLY A 246 7.56 2.50 15.50
N VAL A 247 7.09 1.76 16.52
CA VAL A 247 7.98 1.06 17.46
C VAL A 247 8.83 0.02 16.73
N ILE A 248 8.21 -0.80 15.86
CA ILE A 248 8.94 -1.80 15.09
C ILE A 248 9.99 -1.14 14.20
N THR A 249 9.66 -0.04 13.52
CA THR A 249 10.60 0.71 12.68
C THR A 249 11.81 1.15 13.50
N TRP A 250 11.61 1.72 14.68
CA TRP A 250 12.72 2.14 15.56
C TRP A 250 13.52 0.97 16.11
N LEU A 251 12.88 -0.14 16.49
CA LEU A 251 13.58 -1.35 16.92
C LEU A 251 14.48 -1.91 15.81
N ILE A 252 13.98 -1.92 14.57
CA ILE A 252 14.80 -2.35 13.42
C ILE A 252 15.98 -1.41 13.21
N LEU A 253 15.75 -0.09 13.26
CA LEU A 253 16.84 0.89 13.12
C LEU A 253 17.89 0.75 14.21
N ILE A 254 17.49 0.62 15.48
CA ILE A 254 18.40 0.42 16.62
C ILE A 254 19.18 -0.89 16.51
N ALA A 255 18.56 -1.96 16.01
CA ALA A 255 19.22 -3.24 15.83
C ALA A 255 20.22 -3.25 14.66
N PHE A 256 20.11 -2.26 13.74
CA PHE A 256 20.96 -2.17 12.56
C PHE A 256 22.19 -1.28 12.75
N PHE A 257 22.14 -0.36 13.70
CA PHE A 257 23.22 0.56 14.07
C PHE A 257 23.83 0.21 15.43
#